data_ce13ab4e0f8cf807613d35a2b0720049
#
_entry.id   ce13ab4e0f8cf807613d35a2b0720049
#
_cell.length_a   1.000
_cell.length_b   1.000
_cell.length_c   1.000
_cell.angle_alpha   90.00
_cell.angle_beta   90.00
_cell.angle_gamma   90.00
#
_symmetry.space_group_name_H-M   'P 1'
#
loop_
_entity.id
_entity.type
_entity.pdbx_description
1 polymer ?
#
loop_
_entity_poly.entity_id
_entity_poly.type
_entity_poly.pdbx_seq_one_letter_code
_entity_poly.pdbx_strand_id
1 'polypeptide(L)'
;MSLSEGPGGRPLLAVRALGKSVPGPRRLFRHLDLSVAAGELVAIIGESGVGKSTLLNILAGLDDADEGSVAIDGIDLGTLDETARTRLRRERIGFVFQAFHILPYLTLRQNVALPLALVSPDAVEADSRADAMLDAVGLDGRGGGYARDLSGGELQRVAIARALVHRPALILADEPTGNLDPDTAARVLALFATAVRGHGAAGVMVTHSEASAAIADRVLTLGADGLVDRRG
;
A
#
# COMPACT_ATOMS: atom_id res chain seq x y z
N MET A 1 -2.94 27.96 4.46
CA MET A 1 -1.71 27.89 3.68
C MET A 1 -1.95 26.85 2.61
N SER A 2 -1.99 27.23 1.34
CA SER A 2 -2.32 26.35 0.21
C SER A 2 -1.18 25.36 0.01
N LEU A 3 -1.48 24.06 0.07
CA LEU A 3 -0.51 23.02 -0.29
C LEU A 3 -0.11 23.21 -1.75
N SER A 4 1.18 23.28 -2.03
CA SER A 4 1.73 23.39 -3.37
C SER A 4 1.22 22.23 -4.21
N GLU A 5 0.45 22.54 -5.26
CA GLU A 5 0.19 21.61 -6.35
C GLU A 5 1.54 21.18 -6.92
N GLY A 6 1.87 19.91 -6.76
CA GLY A 6 3.01 19.30 -7.44
C GLY A 6 2.79 19.31 -8.96
N PRO A 7 3.80 19.05 -9.79
CA PRO A 7 3.75 19.26 -11.23
C PRO A 7 2.67 18.37 -11.88
N GLY A 8 1.53 18.97 -12.23
CA GLY A 8 0.73 18.71 -13.41
C GLY A 8 -0.03 17.38 -13.51
N GLY A 9 -0.88 17.00 -12.53
CA GLY A 9 -1.87 15.95 -12.74
C GLY A 9 -2.78 15.80 -11.52
N ARG A 10 -4.01 15.27 -11.72
CA ARG A 10 -4.91 14.96 -10.62
C ARG A 10 -4.26 13.88 -9.73
N PRO A 11 -4.16 14.07 -8.40
CA PRO A 11 -3.57 13.06 -7.53
C PRO A 11 -4.40 11.76 -7.56
N LEU A 12 -3.74 10.61 -7.49
CA LEU A 12 -4.42 9.32 -7.35
C LEU A 12 -4.97 9.10 -5.96
N LEU A 13 -4.30 9.64 -4.92
CA LEU A 13 -4.83 9.71 -3.56
C LEU A 13 -4.96 11.16 -3.13
N ALA A 14 -6.13 11.55 -2.68
CA ALA A 14 -6.39 12.85 -2.07
C ALA A 14 -7.10 12.67 -0.73
N VAL A 15 -6.50 13.19 0.33
CA VAL A 15 -7.04 13.19 1.69
C VAL A 15 -7.18 14.63 2.14
N ARG A 16 -8.33 14.99 2.71
CA ARG A 16 -8.60 16.37 3.15
C ARG A 16 -9.16 16.39 4.55
N ALA A 17 -8.51 17.18 5.41
CA ALA A 17 -8.91 17.48 6.78
C ALA A 17 -9.28 16.21 7.59
N LEU A 18 -8.60 15.09 7.36
CA LEU A 18 -8.94 13.80 7.96
C LEU A 18 -8.71 13.84 9.46
N GLY A 19 -9.68 13.33 10.22
CA GLY A 19 -9.60 13.19 11.66
C GLY A 19 -10.06 11.83 12.13
N LYS A 20 -9.39 11.29 13.17
CA LYS A 20 -9.73 10.02 13.79
C LYS A 20 -9.47 10.03 15.29
N SER A 21 -10.42 9.52 16.05
CA SER A 21 -10.32 9.26 17.48
C SER A 21 -10.50 7.77 17.76
N VAL A 22 -10.01 7.30 18.88
CA VAL A 22 -10.30 5.95 19.40
C VAL A 22 -11.27 6.09 20.59
N PRO A 23 -11.97 5.01 20.98
CA PRO A 23 -12.84 5.02 22.14
C PRO A 23 -12.14 5.61 23.39
N GLY A 24 -12.76 6.61 24.04
CA GLY A 24 -12.18 7.41 25.11
C GLY A 24 -11.73 8.80 24.64
N PRO A 25 -10.99 9.57 25.45
CA PRO A 25 -10.63 10.95 25.13
C PRO A 25 -9.44 11.08 24.16
N ARG A 26 -8.91 9.97 23.66
CA ARG A 26 -7.69 9.95 22.85
C ARG A 26 -8.01 10.16 21.37
N ARG A 27 -7.56 11.31 20.83
CA ARG A 27 -7.51 11.57 19.39
C ARG A 27 -6.21 11.02 18.82
N LEU A 28 -6.26 10.31 17.69
CA LEU A 28 -5.07 9.82 16.98
C LEU A 28 -4.47 10.93 16.13
N PHE A 29 -5.29 11.58 15.29
CA PHE A 29 -4.86 12.70 14.44
C PHE A 29 -6.07 13.56 14.03
N ARG A 30 -5.79 14.79 13.60
CA ARG A 30 -6.77 15.76 13.07
C ARG A 30 -6.15 16.57 11.94
N HIS A 31 -7.01 17.20 11.12
CA HIS A 31 -6.61 18.10 10.03
C HIS A 31 -5.53 17.51 9.13
N LEU A 32 -5.55 16.17 8.92
CA LEU A 32 -4.58 15.50 8.11
C LEU A 32 -4.91 15.69 6.63
N ASP A 33 -4.00 16.33 5.90
CA ASP A 33 -4.05 16.48 4.46
C ASP A 33 -2.92 15.67 3.82
N LEU A 34 -3.25 14.92 2.75
CA LEU A 34 -2.27 14.15 1.99
C LEU A 34 -2.69 14.11 0.52
N SER A 35 -1.74 14.36 -0.36
CA SER A 35 -1.90 14.19 -1.80
C SER A 35 -0.75 13.34 -2.31
N VAL A 36 -1.05 12.28 -3.07
CA VAL A 36 -0.05 11.41 -3.69
C VAL A 36 -0.34 11.27 -5.18
N ALA A 37 0.66 11.59 -5.98
CA ALA A 37 0.57 11.54 -7.44
C ALA A 37 0.79 10.12 -7.99
N ALA A 38 0.50 9.93 -9.28
CA ALA A 38 0.86 8.71 -10.00
C ALA A 38 2.38 8.50 -9.99
N GLY A 39 2.84 7.31 -9.64
CA GLY A 39 4.25 6.95 -9.55
C GLY A 39 4.98 7.53 -8.34
N GLU A 40 4.31 8.27 -7.46
CA GLU A 40 4.89 8.81 -6.24
C GLU A 40 4.78 7.80 -5.10
N LEU A 41 5.87 7.61 -4.35
CA LEU A 41 5.91 6.84 -3.10
C LEU A 41 6.11 7.79 -1.92
N VAL A 42 5.16 7.82 -1.01
CA VAL A 42 5.21 8.59 0.24
C VAL A 42 5.43 7.64 1.42
N ALA A 43 6.44 7.92 2.24
CA ALA A 43 6.63 7.24 3.51
C ALA A 43 6.06 8.06 4.66
N ILE A 44 5.32 7.42 5.55
CA ILE A 44 4.78 8.01 6.77
C ILE A 44 5.45 7.33 7.96
N ILE A 45 6.18 8.10 8.73
CA ILE A 45 6.82 7.66 9.96
C ILE A 45 6.10 8.23 11.18
N GLY A 46 6.39 7.69 12.34
CA GLY A 46 5.83 8.17 13.60
C GLY A 46 5.99 7.14 14.72
N GLU A 47 5.74 7.56 15.94
CA GLU A 47 5.84 6.72 17.12
C GLU A 47 4.89 5.51 17.05
N SER A 48 5.20 4.46 17.85
CA SER A 48 4.29 3.32 17.98
C SER A 48 2.95 3.78 18.59
N GLY A 49 1.85 3.31 18.00
CA GLY A 49 0.50 3.64 18.47
C GLY A 49 0.01 5.05 18.10
N VAL A 50 0.72 5.83 17.27
CA VAL A 50 0.26 7.16 16.82
C VAL A 50 -0.91 7.09 15.83
N GLY A 51 -1.22 5.90 15.28
CA GLY A 51 -2.35 5.72 14.36
C GLY A 51 -1.96 5.42 12.92
N LYS A 52 -0.71 5.02 12.62
CA LYS A 52 -0.26 4.72 11.25
C LYS A 52 -1.08 3.64 10.56
N SER A 53 -1.25 2.48 11.21
CA SER A 53 -2.07 1.37 10.65
C SER A 53 -3.56 1.76 10.57
N THR A 54 -4.06 2.56 11.52
CA THR A 54 -5.42 3.12 11.46
C THR A 54 -5.58 4.03 10.24
N LEU A 55 -4.59 4.89 9.97
CA LEU A 55 -4.58 5.71 8.77
C LEU A 55 -4.62 4.85 7.50
N LEU A 56 -3.76 3.82 7.39
CA LEU A 56 -3.81 2.90 6.24
C LEU A 56 -5.18 2.22 6.08
N ASN A 57 -5.81 1.79 7.19
CA ASN A 57 -7.14 1.19 7.15
C ASN A 57 -8.21 2.17 6.63
N ILE A 58 -8.14 3.43 7.04
CA ILE A 58 -9.03 4.48 6.53
C ILE A 58 -8.78 4.73 5.04
N LEU A 59 -7.51 4.82 4.61
CA LEU A 59 -7.16 4.98 3.20
C LEU A 59 -7.62 3.78 2.36
N ALA A 60 -7.67 2.59 2.95
CA ALA A 60 -8.21 1.39 2.30
C ALA A 60 -9.74 1.30 2.33
N GLY A 61 -10.44 2.20 3.04
CA GLY A 61 -11.88 2.11 3.29
C GLY A 61 -12.26 0.89 4.13
N LEU A 62 -11.36 0.41 5.01
CA LEU A 62 -11.60 -0.66 5.98
C LEU A 62 -12.05 -0.12 7.33
N ASP A 63 -11.80 1.16 7.60
CA ASP A 63 -12.26 1.90 8.77
C ASP A 63 -12.77 3.26 8.32
N ASP A 64 -13.70 3.85 9.07
CA ASP A 64 -14.24 5.15 8.77
C ASP A 64 -13.45 6.25 9.49
N ALA A 65 -13.27 7.39 8.82
CA ALA A 65 -12.81 8.61 9.45
C ALA A 65 -13.96 9.26 10.25
N ASP A 66 -13.62 9.99 11.32
CA ASP A 66 -14.60 10.78 12.06
C ASP A 66 -14.86 12.12 11.35
N GLU A 67 -13.84 12.66 10.66
CA GLU A 67 -13.88 13.96 9.95
C GLU A 67 -13.09 13.86 8.65
N GLY A 68 -13.42 14.71 7.67
CA GLY A 68 -12.68 14.83 6.42
C GLY A 68 -13.13 13.87 5.33
N SER A 69 -12.29 13.72 4.29
CA SER A 69 -12.61 12.86 3.14
C SER A 69 -11.35 12.19 2.58
N VAL A 70 -11.55 11.02 1.94
CA VAL A 70 -10.53 10.27 1.21
C VAL A 70 -11.04 9.99 -0.18
N ALA A 71 -10.30 10.37 -1.21
CA ALA A 71 -10.61 10.06 -2.60
C ALA A 71 -9.47 9.29 -3.26
N ILE A 72 -9.79 8.19 -3.96
CA ILE A 72 -8.86 7.35 -4.71
C ILE A 72 -9.26 7.41 -6.18
N ASP A 73 -8.33 7.79 -7.04
CA ASP A 73 -8.57 7.99 -8.48
C ASP A 73 -9.83 8.85 -8.74
N GLY A 74 -10.02 9.82 -7.83
CA GLY A 74 -11.14 10.75 -7.84
C GLY A 74 -12.47 10.24 -7.34
N ILE A 75 -12.54 9.03 -6.82
CA ILE A 75 -13.73 8.45 -6.21
C ILE A 75 -13.66 8.69 -4.70
N ASP A 76 -14.58 9.47 -4.15
CA ASP A 76 -14.67 9.74 -2.71
C ASP A 76 -15.27 8.53 -1.99
N LEU A 77 -14.50 7.95 -1.03
CA LEU A 77 -14.92 6.78 -0.24
C LEU A 77 -16.16 7.06 0.61
N GLY A 78 -16.35 8.30 1.07
CA GLY A 78 -17.49 8.70 1.87
C GLY A 78 -18.82 8.65 1.14
N THR A 79 -18.82 8.66 -0.20
CA THR A 79 -20.02 8.57 -1.04
C THR A 79 -20.45 7.15 -1.38
N LEU A 80 -19.61 6.16 -1.03
CA LEU A 80 -19.81 4.77 -1.40
C LEU A 80 -20.53 3.98 -0.29
N ASP A 81 -21.42 3.09 -0.68
CA ASP A 81 -21.90 2.01 0.19
C ASP A 81 -20.83 0.92 0.37
N GLU A 82 -21.05 -0.02 1.29
CA GLU A 82 -20.06 -1.07 1.59
C GLU A 82 -19.79 -2.00 0.40
N THR A 83 -20.77 -2.23 -0.47
CA THR A 83 -20.59 -3.03 -1.68
C THR A 83 -19.66 -2.33 -2.68
N ALA A 84 -19.88 -1.04 -2.90
CA ALA A 84 -19.04 -0.22 -3.77
C ALA A 84 -17.63 -0.01 -3.19
N ARG A 85 -17.48 0.17 -1.86
CA ARG A 85 -16.18 0.21 -1.18
C ARG A 85 -15.41 -1.11 -1.35
N THR A 86 -16.09 -2.25 -1.18
CA THR A 86 -15.48 -3.58 -1.39
C THR A 86 -15.01 -3.77 -2.82
N ARG A 87 -15.81 -3.31 -3.78
CA ARG A 87 -15.42 -3.33 -5.19
C ARG A 87 -14.22 -2.45 -5.47
N LEU A 88 -14.20 -1.22 -4.95
CA LEU A 88 -13.08 -0.28 -5.10
C LEU A 88 -11.79 -0.87 -4.50
N ARG A 89 -11.84 -1.44 -3.28
CA ARG A 89 -10.70 -2.13 -2.66
C ARG A 89 -10.13 -3.20 -3.59
N ARG A 90 -10.99 -4.06 -4.12
CA ARG A 90 -10.62 -5.19 -4.99
C ARG A 90 -9.98 -4.74 -6.29
N GLU A 91 -10.48 -3.66 -6.89
CA GLU A 91 -10.08 -3.21 -8.21
C GLU A 91 -8.93 -2.17 -8.19
N ARG A 92 -8.85 -1.36 -7.13
CA ARG A 92 -8.00 -0.16 -7.11
C ARG A 92 -6.94 -0.12 -6.03
N ILE A 93 -6.95 -1.05 -5.06
CA ILE A 93 -6.01 -1.03 -3.95
C ILE A 93 -5.19 -2.33 -3.91
N GLY A 94 -3.85 -2.18 -3.86
CA GLY A 94 -2.92 -3.23 -3.51
C GLY A 94 -2.46 -3.07 -2.06
N PHE A 95 -2.37 -4.17 -1.30
CA PHE A 95 -1.94 -4.10 0.09
C PHE A 95 -0.73 -5.01 0.33
N VAL A 96 0.33 -4.46 0.94
CA VAL A 96 1.53 -5.17 1.36
C VAL A 96 1.60 -5.11 2.89
N PHE A 97 1.58 -6.26 3.54
CA PHE A 97 1.59 -6.39 5.00
C PHE A 97 2.95 -6.84 5.51
N GLN A 98 3.27 -6.50 6.75
CA GLN A 98 4.46 -6.97 7.45
C GLN A 98 4.50 -8.51 7.56
N ALA A 99 3.36 -9.16 7.82
CA ALA A 99 3.24 -10.60 8.02
C ALA A 99 3.05 -11.41 6.71
N PHE A 100 3.36 -10.85 5.54
CA PHE A 100 3.23 -11.42 4.19
C PHE A 100 1.81 -11.87 3.82
N HIS A 101 1.07 -12.51 4.70
CA HIS A 101 -0.26 -13.11 4.51
C HIS A 101 -0.34 -14.01 3.26
N ILE A 102 0.70 -14.82 3.04
CA ILE A 102 0.71 -15.81 1.97
C ILE A 102 -0.08 -17.04 2.41
N LEU A 103 -0.98 -17.51 1.57
CA LEU A 103 -1.80 -18.68 1.83
C LEU A 103 -0.96 -19.96 1.62
N PRO A 104 -0.71 -20.75 2.67
CA PRO A 104 0.30 -21.81 2.62
C PRO A 104 -0.10 -23.01 1.76
N TYR A 105 -1.40 -23.16 1.49
CA TYR A 105 -1.95 -24.26 0.69
C TYR A 105 -2.07 -23.94 -0.79
N LEU A 106 -1.84 -22.68 -1.19
CA LEU A 106 -1.80 -22.24 -2.56
C LEU A 106 -0.37 -22.21 -3.08
N THR A 107 -0.19 -22.47 -4.36
CA THR A 107 1.10 -22.23 -5.04
C THR A 107 1.40 -20.73 -5.07
N LEU A 108 2.65 -20.34 -5.38
CA LEU A 108 3.04 -18.93 -5.49
C LEU A 108 2.23 -18.21 -6.58
N ARG A 109 2.05 -18.85 -7.75
CA ARG A 109 1.18 -18.35 -8.83
C ARG A 109 -0.22 -18.09 -8.32
N GLN A 110 -0.85 -19.08 -7.66
CA GLN A 110 -2.20 -18.93 -7.12
C GLN A 110 -2.30 -17.82 -6.08
N ASN A 111 -1.30 -17.66 -5.21
CA ASN A 111 -1.26 -16.54 -4.26
C ASN A 111 -1.24 -15.19 -4.98
N VAL A 112 -0.42 -15.05 -6.03
CA VAL A 112 -0.32 -13.82 -6.80
C VAL A 112 -1.59 -13.57 -7.63
N ALA A 113 -2.20 -14.62 -8.19
CA ALA A 113 -3.42 -14.53 -9.01
C ALA A 113 -4.69 -14.19 -8.20
N LEU A 114 -4.70 -14.33 -6.86
CA LEU A 114 -5.88 -14.13 -6.02
C LEU A 114 -6.65 -12.83 -6.31
N PRO A 115 -6.02 -11.64 -6.40
CA PRO A 115 -6.74 -10.42 -6.71
C PRO A 115 -7.44 -10.46 -8.08
N LEU A 116 -6.81 -11.09 -9.07
CA LEU A 116 -7.40 -11.24 -10.41
C LEU A 116 -8.62 -12.15 -10.39
N ALA A 117 -8.57 -13.28 -9.67
CA ALA A 117 -9.70 -14.19 -9.52
C ALA A 117 -10.93 -13.54 -8.87
N LEU A 118 -10.71 -12.46 -8.07
CA LEU A 118 -11.78 -11.68 -7.47
C LEU A 118 -12.40 -10.65 -8.43
N VAL A 119 -11.70 -10.27 -9.50
CA VAL A 119 -12.12 -9.23 -10.46
C VAL A 119 -12.64 -9.84 -11.77
N SER A 120 -11.98 -10.89 -12.25
CA SER A 120 -12.32 -11.54 -13.52
C SER A 120 -12.25 -13.07 -13.40
N PRO A 121 -13.18 -13.81 -14.03
CA PRO A 121 -13.18 -15.28 -13.98
C PRO A 121 -12.18 -15.94 -14.96
N ASP A 122 -11.43 -15.20 -15.78
CA ASP A 122 -10.47 -15.78 -16.73
C ASP A 122 -9.21 -16.27 -16.00
N ALA A 123 -9.21 -17.57 -15.67
CA ALA A 123 -8.12 -18.21 -14.96
C ALA A 123 -6.81 -18.28 -15.78
N VAL A 124 -6.90 -18.42 -17.10
CA VAL A 124 -5.71 -18.55 -17.97
C VAL A 124 -4.96 -17.22 -18.05
N GLU A 125 -5.68 -16.12 -18.22
CA GLU A 125 -5.09 -14.77 -18.19
C GLU A 125 -4.52 -14.48 -16.81
N ALA A 126 -5.23 -14.83 -15.72
CA ALA A 126 -4.78 -14.63 -14.36
C ALA A 126 -3.47 -15.35 -14.06
N ASP A 127 -3.33 -16.61 -14.46
CA ASP A 127 -2.10 -17.40 -14.27
C ASP A 127 -0.92 -16.81 -15.05
N SER A 128 -1.13 -16.44 -16.31
CA SER A 128 -0.08 -15.81 -17.13
C SER A 128 0.40 -14.48 -16.54
N ARG A 129 -0.52 -13.63 -16.05
CA ARG A 129 -0.17 -12.37 -15.40
C ARG A 129 0.53 -12.58 -14.07
N ALA A 130 0.13 -13.61 -13.32
CA ALA A 130 0.78 -13.95 -12.07
C ALA A 130 2.22 -14.44 -12.27
N ASP A 131 2.48 -15.27 -13.29
CA ASP A 131 3.84 -15.71 -13.63
C ASP A 131 4.70 -14.51 -14.07
N ALA A 132 4.22 -13.68 -14.98
CA ALA A 132 4.94 -12.47 -15.40
C ALA A 132 5.27 -11.54 -14.23
N MET A 133 4.38 -11.46 -13.23
CA MET A 133 4.62 -10.65 -12.04
C MET A 133 5.63 -11.32 -11.09
N LEU A 134 5.63 -12.65 -10.96
CA LEU A 134 6.66 -13.39 -10.23
C LEU A 134 8.05 -13.20 -10.87
N ASP A 135 8.13 -13.25 -12.19
CA ASP A 135 9.37 -12.99 -12.92
C ASP A 135 9.86 -11.54 -12.66
N ALA A 136 8.96 -10.55 -12.71
CA ALA A 136 9.28 -9.15 -12.44
C ALA A 136 9.83 -8.89 -11.03
N VAL A 137 9.49 -9.75 -10.05
CA VAL A 137 10.04 -9.67 -8.69
C VAL A 137 11.22 -10.64 -8.45
N GLY A 138 11.78 -11.24 -9.52
CA GLY A 138 12.95 -12.13 -9.48
C GLY A 138 12.65 -13.50 -8.85
N LEU A 139 11.48 -14.06 -9.18
CA LEU A 139 11.04 -15.41 -8.82
C LEU A 139 10.68 -16.23 -10.07
N ASP A 140 11.52 -16.10 -11.12
CA ASP A 140 11.33 -16.73 -12.43
C ASP A 140 11.14 -18.24 -12.28
N GLY A 141 10.11 -18.79 -12.93
CA GLY A 141 9.81 -20.20 -12.95
C GLY A 141 9.37 -20.80 -11.60
N ARG A 142 9.22 -19.98 -10.53
CA ARG A 142 8.84 -20.45 -9.20
C ARG A 142 7.33 -20.57 -8.98
N GLY A 143 6.50 -20.26 -9.97
CA GLY A 143 5.03 -20.21 -9.86
C GLY A 143 4.36 -21.46 -9.29
N GLY A 144 4.92 -22.66 -9.57
CA GLY A 144 4.43 -23.94 -9.02
C GLY A 144 4.88 -24.28 -7.60
N GLY A 145 5.81 -23.50 -7.02
CA GLY A 145 6.32 -23.68 -5.66
C GLY A 145 5.33 -23.26 -4.57
N TYR A 146 5.69 -23.50 -3.31
CA TYR A 146 4.88 -23.17 -2.13
C TYR A 146 5.62 -22.25 -1.17
N ALA A 147 4.88 -21.54 -0.33
CA ALA A 147 5.41 -20.59 0.65
C ALA A 147 6.46 -21.19 1.60
N ARG A 148 6.32 -22.46 1.98
CA ARG A 148 7.24 -23.17 2.88
C ARG A 148 8.68 -23.30 2.35
N ASP A 149 8.84 -23.16 1.03
CA ASP A 149 10.11 -23.35 0.33
C ASP A 149 10.84 -22.01 0.09
N LEU A 150 10.32 -20.91 0.69
CA LEU A 150 10.81 -19.55 0.48
C LEU A 150 11.40 -18.94 1.76
N SER A 151 12.46 -18.14 1.57
CA SER A 151 12.96 -17.20 2.58
C SER A 151 11.98 -16.06 2.85
N GLY A 152 12.13 -15.35 3.97
CA GLY A 152 11.29 -14.19 4.29
C GLY A 152 11.30 -13.11 3.20
N GLY A 153 12.47 -12.82 2.62
CA GLY A 153 12.58 -11.86 1.51
C GLY A 153 11.88 -12.32 0.23
N GLU A 154 11.89 -13.62 -0.06
CA GLU A 154 11.13 -14.18 -1.19
C GLU A 154 9.63 -14.13 -0.93
N LEU A 155 9.17 -14.44 0.29
CA LEU A 155 7.77 -14.30 0.69
C LEU A 155 7.28 -12.85 0.54
N GLN A 156 8.10 -11.88 0.92
CA GLN A 156 7.76 -10.46 0.74
C GLN A 156 7.67 -10.08 -0.74
N ARG A 157 8.55 -10.59 -1.60
CA ARG A 157 8.46 -10.37 -3.05
C ARG A 157 7.17 -10.97 -3.64
N VAL A 158 6.74 -12.14 -3.18
CA VAL A 158 5.42 -12.70 -3.55
C VAL A 158 4.28 -11.80 -3.09
N ALA A 159 4.35 -11.25 -1.87
CA ALA A 159 3.32 -10.31 -1.36
C ALA A 159 3.26 -9.02 -2.19
N ILE A 160 4.42 -8.49 -2.62
CA ILE A 160 4.50 -7.33 -3.51
C ILE A 160 3.91 -7.68 -4.88
N ALA A 161 4.26 -8.82 -5.47
CA ALA A 161 3.72 -9.29 -6.74
C ALA A 161 2.18 -9.41 -6.68
N ARG A 162 1.64 -9.98 -5.60
CA ARG A 162 0.20 -10.07 -5.37
C ARG A 162 -0.46 -8.69 -5.27
N ALA A 163 0.17 -7.75 -4.59
CA ALA A 163 -0.37 -6.40 -4.45
C ALA A 163 -0.44 -5.62 -5.77
N LEU A 164 0.39 -5.97 -6.76
CA LEU A 164 0.56 -5.25 -8.03
C LEU A 164 -0.14 -5.91 -9.23
N VAL A 165 -0.42 -7.22 -9.17
CA VAL A 165 -0.86 -8.01 -10.34
C VAL A 165 -2.12 -7.51 -11.02
N HIS A 166 -3.04 -6.90 -10.28
CA HIS A 166 -4.29 -6.33 -10.78
C HIS A 166 -4.17 -4.85 -11.19
N ARG A 167 -2.93 -4.29 -11.17
CA ARG A 167 -2.63 -2.88 -11.54
C ARG A 167 -3.44 -1.88 -10.74
N PRO A 168 -3.30 -1.86 -9.41
CA PRO A 168 -4.04 -0.93 -8.56
C PRO A 168 -3.64 0.52 -8.81
N ALA A 169 -4.55 1.45 -8.52
CA ALA A 169 -4.25 2.88 -8.51
C ALA A 169 -3.49 3.31 -7.23
N LEU A 170 -3.74 2.60 -6.11
CA LEU A 170 -3.13 2.88 -4.81
C LEU A 170 -2.50 1.62 -4.22
N ILE A 171 -1.28 1.74 -3.74
CA ILE A 171 -0.58 0.69 -3.00
C ILE A 171 -0.35 1.17 -1.57
N LEU A 172 -0.84 0.39 -0.61
CA LEU A 172 -0.68 0.63 0.81
C LEU A 172 0.29 -0.42 1.38
N ALA A 173 1.31 0.01 2.11
CA ALA A 173 2.29 -0.89 2.72
C ALA A 173 2.42 -0.61 4.22
N ASP A 174 2.15 -1.63 5.04
CA ASP A 174 2.30 -1.58 6.50
C ASP A 174 3.56 -2.33 6.91
N GLU A 175 4.61 -1.59 7.31
CA GLU A 175 5.92 -2.14 7.73
C GLU A 175 6.46 -3.23 6.78
N PRO A 176 6.57 -2.97 5.46
CA PRO A 176 6.78 -4.02 4.45
C PRO A 176 8.08 -4.80 4.59
N THR A 177 8.98 -4.39 5.47
CA THR A 177 10.28 -5.04 5.71
C THR A 177 10.58 -5.30 7.18
N GLY A 178 9.59 -5.14 8.06
CA GLY A 178 9.80 -5.27 9.51
C GLY A 178 10.27 -6.65 9.98
N ASN A 179 10.12 -7.69 9.17
CA ASN A 179 10.52 -9.07 9.47
C ASN A 179 11.77 -9.52 8.70
N LEU A 180 12.50 -8.61 8.04
CA LEU A 180 13.65 -8.93 7.19
C LEU A 180 14.94 -8.38 7.81
N ASP A 181 16.07 -9.04 7.50
CA ASP A 181 17.38 -8.49 7.78
C ASP A 181 17.64 -7.23 6.93
N PRO A 182 18.55 -6.33 7.35
CA PRO A 182 18.77 -5.04 6.69
C PRO A 182 19.11 -5.13 5.19
N ASP A 183 19.93 -6.09 4.78
CA ASP A 183 20.36 -6.22 3.38
C ASP A 183 19.21 -6.70 2.48
N THR A 184 18.44 -7.67 2.96
CA THR A 184 17.25 -8.17 2.28
C THR A 184 16.16 -7.07 2.24
N ALA A 185 15.97 -6.33 3.34
CA ALA A 185 15.06 -5.20 3.40
C ALA A 185 15.37 -4.15 2.34
N ALA A 186 16.63 -3.74 2.20
CA ALA A 186 17.04 -2.74 1.21
C ALA A 186 16.72 -3.20 -0.23
N ARG A 187 17.00 -4.46 -0.58
CA ARG A 187 16.69 -5.03 -1.90
C ARG A 187 15.18 -5.06 -2.17
N VAL A 188 14.40 -5.52 -1.21
CA VAL A 188 12.93 -5.60 -1.32
C VAL A 188 12.31 -4.22 -1.46
N LEU A 189 12.78 -3.23 -0.69
CA LEU A 189 12.31 -1.87 -0.77
C LEU A 189 12.63 -1.20 -2.11
N ALA A 190 13.84 -1.39 -2.63
CA ALA A 190 14.23 -0.87 -3.95
C ALA A 190 13.34 -1.44 -5.06
N LEU A 191 13.05 -2.75 -5.01
CA LEU A 191 12.11 -3.42 -5.92
C LEU A 191 10.70 -2.83 -5.76
N PHE A 192 10.22 -2.66 -4.53
CA PHE A 192 8.90 -2.09 -4.26
C PHE A 192 8.76 -0.67 -4.83
N ALA A 193 9.73 0.21 -4.57
CA ALA A 193 9.71 1.57 -5.09
C ALA A 193 9.74 1.61 -6.64
N THR A 194 10.57 0.74 -7.25
CA THR A 194 10.64 0.61 -8.71
C THR A 194 9.30 0.14 -9.28
N ALA A 195 8.67 -0.83 -8.62
CA ALA A 195 7.38 -1.36 -9.04
C ALA A 195 6.25 -0.31 -8.92
N VAL A 196 6.18 0.45 -7.83
CA VAL A 196 5.21 1.56 -7.66
C VAL A 196 5.34 2.56 -8.82
N ARG A 197 6.57 3.02 -9.10
CA ARG A 197 6.84 3.98 -10.18
C ARG A 197 6.54 3.40 -11.55
N GLY A 198 6.97 2.17 -11.81
CA GLY A 198 6.79 1.50 -13.10
C GLY A 198 5.34 1.20 -13.47
N HIS A 199 4.47 1.00 -12.46
CA HIS A 199 3.03 0.81 -12.68
C HIS A 199 2.23 2.12 -12.66
N GLY A 200 2.87 3.24 -12.34
CA GLY A 200 2.19 4.53 -12.21
C GLY A 200 1.16 4.58 -11.07
N ALA A 201 1.29 3.71 -10.07
CA ALA A 201 0.42 3.72 -8.89
C ALA A 201 0.86 4.79 -7.89
N ALA A 202 -0.07 5.30 -7.07
CA ALA A 202 0.29 6.04 -5.86
C ALA A 202 0.71 5.05 -4.77
N GLY A 203 1.82 5.30 -4.07
CA GLY A 203 2.31 4.47 -2.97
C GLY A 203 2.26 5.19 -1.64
N VAL A 204 1.70 4.56 -0.61
CA VAL A 204 1.80 5.02 0.78
C VAL A 204 2.37 3.89 1.62
N MET A 205 3.52 4.12 2.23
CA MET A 205 4.18 3.18 3.12
C MET A 205 4.24 3.75 4.54
N VAL A 206 3.81 2.99 5.52
CA VAL A 206 4.05 3.34 6.92
C VAL A 206 5.20 2.50 7.46
N THR A 207 6.08 3.12 8.23
CA THR A 207 7.23 2.44 8.83
C THR A 207 7.76 3.20 10.04
N HIS A 208 8.48 2.49 10.92
CA HIS A 208 9.27 3.10 11.99
C HIS A 208 10.76 3.17 11.63
N SER A 209 11.17 2.57 10.50
CA SER A 209 12.54 2.53 10.02
C SER A 209 12.86 3.74 9.14
N GLU A 210 13.79 4.58 9.58
CA GLU A 210 14.33 5.71 8.79
C GLU A 210 14.96 5.22 7.48
N ALA A 211 15.68 4.09 7.53
CA ALA A 211 16.29 3.49 6.35
C ALA A 211 15.23 3.06 5.32
N SER A 212 14.11 2.50 5.79
CA SER A 212 12.99 2.14 4.92
C SER A 212 12.32 3.38 4.33
N ALA A 213 12.16 4.44 5.12
CA ALA A 213 11.54 5.68 4.66
C ALA A 213 12.39 6.42 3.60
N ALA A 214 13.71 6.25 3.63
CA ALA A 214 14.64 6.98 2.75
C ALA A 214 14.47 6.68 1.25
N ILE A 215 13.81 5.57 0.87
CA ILE A 215 13.55 5.22 -0.54
C ILE A 215 12.36 5.97 -1.14
N ALA A 216 11.53 6.59 -0.30
CA ALA A 216 10.35 7.32 -0.70
C ALA A 216 10.70 8.69 -1.31
N ASP A 217 9.84 9.18 -2.18
CA ASP A 217 9.98 10.50 -2.80
C ASP A 217 9.73 11.62 -1.78
N ARG A 218 8.82 11.35 -0.81
CA ARG A 218 8.55 12.23 0.34
C ARG A 218 8.46 11.43 1.63
N VAL A 219 8.94 12.03 2.72
CA VAL A 219 8.86 11.46 4.07
C VAL A 219 8.08 12.41 4.97
N LEU A 220 6.97 11.91 5.50
CA LEU A 220 6.07 12.67 6.37
C LEU A 220 6.09 12.05 7.77
N THR A 221 5.96 12.89 8.79
CA THR A 221 5.80 12.44 10.19
C THR A 221 4.35 12.58 10.59
N LEU A 222 3.73 11.49 11.06
CA LEU A 222 2.38 11.50 11.62
C LEU A 222 2.43 11.91 13.08
N GLY A 223 1.67 12.95 13.42
CA GLY A 223 1.43 13.43 14.78
C GLY A 223 -0.04 13.67 15.05
N ALA A 224 -0.37 14.10 16.25
CA ALA A 224 -1.75 14.38 16.67
C ALA A 224 -2.42 15.51 15.84
N ASP A 225 -1.64 16.44 15.32
CA ASP A 225 -2.11 17.56 14.51
C ASP A 225 -2.00 17.33 13.00
N GLY A 226 -1.77 16.08 12.57
CA GLY A 226 -1.72 15.69 11.16
C GLY A 226 -0.33 15.27 10.69
N LEU A 227 -0.06 15.47 9.40
CA LEU A 227 1.20 15.13 8.74
C LEU A 227 2.10 16.36 8.63
N VAL A 228 3.39 16.19 8.94
CA VAL A 228 4.43 17.22 8.79
C VAL A 228 5.50 16.69 7.84
N ASP A 229 5.87 17.47 6.81
CA ASP A 229 6.96 17.13 5.90
C ASP A 229 8.31 17.28 6.62
N ARG A 230 9.18 16.29 6.51
CA ARG A 230 10.53 16.33 7.14
C ARG A 230 11.57 17.11 6.34
N ARG A 231 11.28 17.47 5.10
CA ARG A 231 12.16 18.25 4.21
C ARG A 231 11.81 19.75 4.18
N GLY A 232 11.00 20.21 5.16
CA GLY A 232 10.66 21.60 5.36
C GLY A 232 11.68 22.34 6.21
#